data_92c1462e23c62bea10be8dffbccea966
#
_entry.id   92c1462e23c62bea10be8dffbccea966
#
_cell.length_a   1.000
_cell.length_b   1.000
_cell.length_c   1.000
_cell.angle_alpha   90.00
_cell.angle_beta   90.00
_cell.angle_gamma   90.00
#
_symmetry.space_group_name_H-M   'P 1'
#
loop_
_entity.id
_entity.type
_entity.pdbx_description
1 polymer ?
#
loop_
_entity_poly.entity_id
_entity_poly.type
_entity_poly.pdbx_seq_one_letter_code
_entity_poly.pdbx_strand_id
1 'polypeptide(L)'
;YFKEARPNPLLVRSVSSTSSPSPPVCLSVCLPRESRLSSGSFGMEAATMAWTAAVAGLGLVYWFVWVMGAAEVKGKRGVDLQMGSITNDKVKDKYTQYWSFFRAPKETAATEASAEKVPAFVDTFYNLVTDIYEWGWGQSFHFSPALPGRSDRDATRVHEERVADLLKAKPGHRLLDVGCGVGGPMRAIAAHSGSKVVGITINEYQVNRARSHNKKAGLDSQCEVVCGNFMAMPFDDASFDGAYSIEATCHAPRLQEVYGEVYRVLKPGGLYVSYEWVTTALYRADDPAHVEAIHGIERGDALPGLRHHDEIASIAKEVGFEVVQEIDLALPPSLPWWTRLKMGRFAYWRNSLVVRVLTLLRIAPKGVVEVHEMLFETAQHLTLGGETGIFSPMHMVLLRKPAADADDAESK
;
A
#
# COMPACT_ATOMS: atom_id res chain seq x y z
N TYR A 1 -34.31 25.96 -8.16
CA TYR A 1 -34.81 26.53 -9.42
C TYR A 1 -34.66 25.47 -10.48
N PHE A 2 -35.83 24.93 -10.84
CA PHE A 2 -36.07 24.02 -11.96
C PHE A 2 -35.89 24.70 -13.28
N LYS A 3 -35.34 24.02 -14.30
CA LYS A 3 -35.88 24.07 -15.67
C LYS A 3 -35.57 22.77 -16.41
N GLU A 4 -36.63 22.00 -16.60
CA GLU A 4 -36.76 20.95 -17.61
C GLU A 4 -36.66 21.52 -19.01
N ALA A 5 -36.16 20.73 -19.98
CA ALA A 5 -36.52 20.83 -21.37
C ALA A 5 -36.60 19.44 -21.99
N ARG A 6 -37.78 19.11 -22.46
CA ARG A 6 -38.19 17.87 -23.13
C ARG A 6 -37.80 17.89 -24.64
N PRO A 7 -37.92 16.72 -25.28
CA PRO A 7 -37.46 16.50 -26.65
C PRO A 7 -38.54 16.83 -27.70
N ASN A 8 -38.10 16.98 -28.94
CA ASN A 8 -39.04 17.10 -30.08
C ASN A 8 -38.67 16.15 -31.23
N PRO A 9 -39.68 15.66 -31.99
CA PRO A 9 -39.61 14.42 -32.76
C PRO A 9 -39.54 14.60 -34.29
N LEU A 10 -39.19 13.51 -34.95
CA LEU A 10 -39.57 12.99 -36.27
C LEU A 10 -39.94 13.97 -37.41
N LEU A 11 -39.26 13.83 -38.54
CA LEU A 11 -39.85 14.00 -39.85
C LEU A 11 -39.34 12.94 -40.84
N VAL A 12 -40.25 12.02 -41.14
CA VAL A 12 -40.22 11.10 -42.26
C VAL A 12 -40.56 11.86 -43.54
N ARG A 13 -39.83 11.67 -44.63
CA ARG A 13 -40.32 11.86 -45.96
C ARG A 13 -39.79 10.79 -46.94
N SER A 14 -40.73 9.98 -47.39
CA SER A 14 -40.71 9.14 -48.56
C SER A 14 -40.95 9.98 -49.83
N VAL A 15 -40.35 9.64 -50.95
CA VAL A 15 -40.90 9.70 -52.32
C VAL A 15 -39.96 8.93 -53.26
N SER A 16 -40.35 7.81 -53.75
CA SER A 16 -40.90 7.33 -55.00
C SER A 16 -39.97 7.36 -56.19
N SER A 17 -39.81 6.17 -56.71
CA SER A 17 -39.50 5.61 -58.05
C SER A 17 -39.73 6.46 -59.29
N THR A 18 -38.79 6.39 -60.22
CA THR A 18 -39.15 6.32 -61.71
C THR A 18 -38.05 5.53 -62.44
N SER A 19 -38.56 4.82 -63.45
CA SER A 19 -38.00 3.80 -64.32
C SER A 19 -37.23 4.34 -65.53
N SER A 20 -36.15 3.60 -65.90
CA SER A 20 -35.71 3.18 -67.28
C SER A 20 -35.44 4.21 -68.37
N PRO A 21 -34.66 3.95 -69.46
CA PRO A 21 -34.24 2.66 -70.03
C PRO A 21 -32.75 2.59 -70.50
N SER A 22 -32.30 1.38 -70.80
CA SER A 22 -31.04 1.03 -71.49
C SER A 22 -31.08 1.33 -72.99
N PRO A 23 -29.95 1.57 -73.71
CA PRO A 23 -29.24 0.57 -74.50
C PRO A 23 -27.73 0.88 -74.68
N PRO A 24 -26.95 0.26 -75.60
CA PRO A 24 -26.82 -1.14 -75.99
C PRO A 24 -25.37 -1.72 -75.76
N VAL A 25 -25.28 -2.99 -75.92
CA VAL A 25 -24.08 -3.87 -75.81
C VAL A 25 -23.03 -3.46 -76.89
N CYS A 26 -21.75 -3.32 -76.37
CA CYS A 26 -20.56 -3.41 -77.20
C CYS A 26 -19.64 -4.50 -76.60
N LEU A 27 -19.59 -5.64 -77.27
CA LEU A 27 -18.64 -6.71 -76.97
C LEU A 27 -17.22 -6.22 -77.35
N SER A 28 -16.37 -6.02 -76.38
CA SER A 28 -14.92 -6.00 -76.57
C SER A 28 -14.33 -7.08 -75.69
N VAL A 29 -13.84 -8.13 -76.35
CA VAL A 29 -13.05 -9.19 -75.76
C VAL A 29 -11.74 -8.58 -75.27
N CYS A 30 -11.60 -8.43 -73.96
CA CYS A 30 -10.32 -8.15 -73.30
C CYS A 30 -9.90 -9.39 -72.58
N LEU A 31 -8.79 -9.96 -73.02
CA LEU A 31 -8.02 -11.05 -72.29
C LEU A 31 -7.75 -10.66 -70.87
N PRO A 32 -7.80 -11.60 -69.93
CA PRO A 32 -7.47 -11.32 -68.54
C PRO A 32 -5.96 -11.03 -68.38
N ARG A 33 -5.67 -9.81 -68.04
CA ARG A 33 -4.32 -9.42 -67.59
C ARG A 33 -4.14 -10.04 -66.21
N GLU A 34 -3.35 -11.08 -66.13
CA GLU A 34 -2.88 -11.64 -64.84
C GLU A 34 -2.25 -10.50 -64.01
N SER A 35 -3.01 -10.00 -63.05
CA SER A 35 -2.45 -9.22 -61.97
C SER A 35 -1.68 -10.15 -61.05
N ARG A 36 -0.38 -10.27 -61.22
CA ARG A 36 0.54 -10.73 -60.18
C ARG A 36 0.39 -9.78 -59.02
N LEU A 37 -0.54 -10.07 -58.16
CA LEU A 37 -0.55 -9.47 -56.80
C LEU A 37 0.72 -9.93 -56.11
N SER A 38 1.64 -8.99 -55.88
CA SER A 38 2.88 -9.21 -55.19
C SER A 38 2.60 -9.68 -53.73
N SER A 39 2.69 -10.98 -53.53
CA SER A 39 2.64 -11.57 -52.18
C SER A 39 3.81 -11.12 -51.25
N GLY A 40 4.74 -10.33 -51.82
CA GLY A 40 5.90 -9.81 -51.09
C GLY A 40 5.62 -8.57 -50.24
N SER A 41 4.67 -7.69 -50.64
CA SER A 41 4.43 -6.45 -49.88
C SER A 41 3.64 -6.69 -48.61
N PHE A 42 2.69 -7.61 -48.58
CA PHE A 42 1.87 -7.92 -47.43
C PHE A 42 2.68 -8.58 -46.31
N GLY A 43 3.66 -9.42 -46.65
CA GLY A 43 4.58 -10.02 -45.66
C GLY A 43 5.54 -9.01 -45.07
N MET A 44 5.99 -8.01 -45.83
CA MET A 44 6.92 -6.99 -45.39
C MET A 44 6.23 -5.95 -44.47
N GLU A 45 4.98 -5.58 -44.77
CA GLU A 45 4.19 -4.71 -43.89
C GLU A 45 3.83 -5.38 -42.55
N ALA A 46 3.42 -6.66 -42.59
CA ALA A 46 3.15 -7.44 -41.36
C ALA A 46 4.41 -7.60 -40.50
N ALA A 47 5.55 -7.87 -41.13
CA ALA A 47 6.82 -7.96 -40.44
C ALA A 47 7.22 -6.61 -39.79
N THR A 48 7.06 -5.52 -40.53
CA THR A 48 7.35 -4.15 -40.03
C THR A 48 6.45 -3.78 -38.85
N MET A 49 5.16 -4.07 -38.92
CA MET A 49 4.22 -3.85 -37.82
C MET A 49 4.59 -4.71 -36.59
N ALA A 50 4.97 -5.97 -36.77
CA ALA A 50 5.40 -6.84 -35.70
C ALA A 50 6.68 -6.34 -35.04
N TRP A 51 7.66 -5.89 -35.81
CA TRP A 51 8.90 -5.29 -35.29
C TRP A 51 8.64 -3.97 -34.56
N THR A 52 7.78 -3.11 -35.09
CA THR A 52 7.41 -1.84 -34.43
C THR A 52 6.70 -2.10 -33.11
N ALA A 53 5.78 -3.07 -33.07
CA ALA A 53 5.10 -3.47 -31.84
C ALA A 53 6.08 -4.08 -30.80
N ALA A 54 7.04 -4.90 -31.24
CA ALA A 54 8.06 -5.48 -30.38
C ALA A 54 8.99 -4.39 -29.79
N VAL A 55 9.46 -3.45 -30.60
CA VAL A 55 10.30 -2.32 -30.17
C VAL A 55 9.53 -1.42 -29.21
N ALA A 56 8.28 -1.09 -29.50
CA ALA A 56 7.43 -0.33 -28.60
C ALA A 56 7.19 -1.05 -27.27
N GLY A 57 6.95 -2.37 -27.31
CA GLY A 57 6.81 -3.21 -26.12
C GLY A 57 8.08 -3.24 -25.26
N LEU A 58 9.26 -3.43 -25.88
CA LEU A 58 10.54 -3.36 -25.19
C LEU A 58 10.81 -1.97 -24.58
N GLY A 59 10.46 -0.90 -25.32
CA GLY A 59 10.55 0.46 -24.83
C GLY A 59 9.66 0.72 -23.61
N LEU A 60 8.45 0.18 -23.60
CA LEU A 60 7.53 0.25 -22.46
C LEU A 60 8.08 -0.54 -21.25
N VAL A 61 8.60 -1.75 -21.46
CA VAL A 61 9.23 -2.54 -20.39
C VAL A 61 10.46 -1.83 -19.84
N TYR A 62 11.33 -1.31 -20.72
CA TYR A 62 12.49 -0.53 -20.30
C TYR A 62 12.06 0.69 -19.46
N TRP A 63 11.08 1.46 -19.95
CA TRP A 63 10.57 2.62 -19.25
C TRP A 63 9.96 2.26 -17.90
N PHE A 64 9.19 1.17 -17.82
CA PHE A 64 8.59 0.69 -16.58
C PHE A 64 9.64 0.27 -15.55
N VAL A 65 10.67 -0.46 -15.98
CA VAL A 65 11.71 -0.97 -15.07
C VAL A 65 12.75 0.09 -14.68
N TRP A 66 13.12 0.98 -15.63
CA TRP A 66 14.25 1.88 -15.46
C TRP A 66 13.88 3.33 -15.16
N VAL A 67 12.68 3.75 -15.53
CA VAL A 67 12.24 5.14 -15.37
C VAL A 67 11.17 5.27 -14.29
N MET A 68 10.25 4.32 -14.22
CA MET A 68 9.21 4.25 -13.19
C MET A 68 9.75 3.61 -11.90
N GLY A 69 8.98 3.72 -10.84
CA GLY A 69 9.29 3.15 -9.53
C GLY A 69 9.93 4.14 -8.57
N ALA A 70 10.06 3.71 -7.33
CA ALA A 70 10.69 4.48 -6.27
C ALA A 70 12.19 4.72 -6.55
N ALA A 71 12.74 5.80 -6.00
CA ALA A 71 14.13 6.19 -6.25
C ALA A 71 15.15 5.08 -5.90
N GLU A 72 14.83 4.24 -4.94
CA GLU A 72 15.64 3.12 -4.46
C GLU A 72 15.78 1.99 -5.48
N VAL A 73 14.79 1.83 -6.37
CA VAL A 73 14.72 0.71 -7.36
C VAL A 73 14.98 1.15 -8.79
N LYS A 74 14.95 2.46 -9.09
CA LYS A 74 15.19 2.98 -10.45
C LYS A 74 16.55 2.54 -10.99
N GLY A 75 16.55 2.02 -12.22
CA GLY A 75 17.76 1.59 -12.90
C GLY A 75 18.49 0.43 -12.25
N LYS A 76 17.95 -0.17 -11.18
CA LYS A 76 18.50 -1.38 -10.60
C LYS A 76 17.87 -2.59 -11.28
N ARG A 77 18.73 -3.51 -11.72
CA ARG A 77 18.32 -4.80 -12.27
C ARG A 77 17.62 -5.58 -11.17
N GLY A 78 16.36 -5.96 -11.41
CA GLY A 78 15.66 -6.85 -10.50
C GLY A 78 14.75 -6.10 -9.56
N VAL A 79 13.64 -5.64 -10.09
CA VAL A 79 12.39 -5.98 -9.46
C VAL A 79 12.27 -7.48 -9.74
N ASP A 80 12.79 -8.31 -8.85
CA ASP A 80 12.33 -9.67 -8.76
C ASP A 80 10.86 -9.52 -8.37
N LEU A 81 9.97 -9.60 -9.36
CA LEU A 81 8.55 -9.68 -9.14
C LEU A 81 8.26 -11.08 -8.58
N GLN A 82 8.88 -11.37 -7.45
CA GLN A 82 8.59 -12.49 -6.59
C GLN A 82 7.45 -11.99 -5.71
N MET A 83 6.43 -12.70 -5.52
CA MET A 83 5.40 -12.36 -4.56
C MET A 83 5.85 -12.83 -3.17
N GLY A 84 6.82 -12.11 -2.60
CA GLY A 84 7.42 -12.45 -1.32
C GLY A 84 8.04 -13.86 -1.31
N SER A 85 7.67 -14.67 -0.34
CA SER A 85 8.06 -16.09 -0.25
C SER A 85 7.12 -17.05 -1.00
N ILE A 86 6.07 -16.52 -1.68
CA ILE A 86 5.09 -17.35 -2.39
C ILE A 86 5.67 -17.81 -3.73
N THR A 87 5.67 -19.11 -3.98
CA THR A 87 6.07 -19.65 -5.28
C THR A 87 5.08 -19.26 -6.38
N ASN A 88 5.59 -19.00 -7.59
CA ASN A 88 4.82 -18.44 -8.72
C ASN A 88 3.54 -19.22 -9.08
N ASP A 89 3.53 -20.54 -8.83
CA ASP A 89 2.39 -21.44 -9.05
C ASP A 89 1.28 -21.27 -8.00
N LYS A 90 1.61 -20.79 -6.80
CA LYS A 90 0.69 -20.66 -5.65
C LYS A 90 0.15 -19.24 -5.43
N VAL A 91 0.63 -18.25 -6.16
CA VAL A 91 0.22 -16.85 -5.96
C VAL A 91 -1.29 -16.68 -6.07
N LYS A 92 -1.92 -17.28 -7.10
CA LYS A 92 -3.36 -17.20 -7.31
C LYS A 92 -4.16 -17.88 -6.20
N ASP A 93 -3.68 -18.99 -5.68
CA ASP A 93 -4.34 -19.72 -4.59
C ASP A 93 -4.24 -18.91 -3.29
N LYS A 94 -3.09 -18.30 -3.02
CA LYS A 94 -2.87 -17.42 -1.88
C LYS A 94 -3.73 -16.14 -1.96
N TYR A 95 -3.86 -15.55 -3.14
CA TYR A 95 -4.77 -14.44 -3.37
C TYR A 95 -6.23 -14.83 -3.12
N THR A 96 -6.65 -16.01 -3.58
CA THR A 96 -8.00 -16.52 -3.30
C THR A 96 -8.21 -16.80 -1.81
N GLN A 97 -7.20 -17.34 -1.13
CA GLN A 97 -7.20 -17.56 0.32
C GLN A 97 -7.32 -16.23 1.08
N TYR A 98 -6.58 -15.20 0.66
CA TYR A 98 -6.67 -13.85 1.21
C TYR A 98 -8.13 -13.35 1.20
N TRP A 99 -8.81 -13.40 0.06
CA TRP A 99 -10.19 -12.94 -0.06
C TRP A 99 -11.19 -13.79 0.72
N SER A 100 -10.86 -15.02 1.05
CA SER A 100 -11.74 -15.88 1.85
C SER A 100 -11.94 -15.35 3.27
N PHE A 101 -10.99 -14.58 3.81
CA PHE A 101 -11.08 -13.95 5.11
C PHE A 101 -12.27 -12.98 5.20
N PHE A 102 -12.52 -12.21 4.14
CA PHE A 102 -13.59 -11.20 4.10
C PHE A 102 -14.97 -11.74 3.67
N ARG A 103 -15.05 -13.02 3.33
CA ARG A 103 -16.34 -13.67 2.99
C ARG A 103 -17.13 -14.10 4.23
N ALA A 104 -16.48 -14.21 5.36
CA ALA A 104 -17.15 -14.49 6.62
C ALA A 104 -17.93 -13.26 7.10
N PRO A 105 -19.14 -13.40 7.68
CA PRO A 105 -19.87 -12.27 8.26
C PRO A 105 -18.99 -11.55 9.30
N LYS A 106 -19.02 -10.21 9.32
CA LYS A 106 -18.20 -9.40 10.25
C LYS A 106 -18.45 -9.71 11.73
N GLU A 107 -19.64 -10.13 12.08
CA GLU A 107 -20.00 -10.56 13.45
C GLU A 107 -19.16 -11.76 13.95
N THR A 108 -18.66 -12.57 13.00
CA THR A 108 -17.71 -13.66 13.29
C THR A 108 -16.25 -13.22 13.26
N ALA A 109 -15.92 -12.07 12.66
CA ALA A 109 -14.54 -11.58 12.59
C ALA A 109 -14.01 -11.06 13.94
N ALA A 110 -14.89 -10.63 14.84
CA ALA A 110 -14.56 -10.19 16.20
C ALA A 110 -14.43 -11.34 17.23
N THR A 111 -14.63 -12.61 16.82
CA THR A 111 -14.47 -13.76 17.73
C THR A 111 -13.00 -14.10 17.94
N GLU A 112 -12.65 -14.70 19.09
CA GLU A 112 -11.30 -15.16 19.41
C GLU A 112 -10.70 -16.04 18.28
N ALA A 113 -11.51 -16.94 17.71
CA ALA A 113 -11.09 -17.84 16.63
C ALA A 113 -10.76 -17.11 15.32
N SER A 114 -11.28 -15.90 15.07
CA SER A 114 -10.88 -15.09 13.90
C SER A 114 -9.66 -14.25 14.21
N ALA A 115 -9.50 -13.75 15.43
CA ALA A 115 -8.33 -13.01 15.85
C ALA A 115 -7.04 -13.85 15.74
N GLU A 116 -7.09 -15.14 16.06
CA GLU A 116 -5.96 -16.07 15.89
C GLU A 116 -5.53 -16.27 14.44
N LYS A 117 -6.41 -16.02 13.47
CA LYS A 117 -6.10 -16.15 12.03
C LYS A 117 -5.48 -14.89 11.43
N VAL A 118 -5.61 -13.74 12.12
CA VAL A 118 -5.14 -12.44 11.59
C VAL A 118 -3.63 -12.44 11.31
N PRO A 119 -2.75 -12.98 12.16
CA PRO A 119 -1.33 -13.02 11.87
C PRO A 119 -0.98 -13.71 10.55
N ALA A 120 -1.56 -14.89 10.28
CA ALA A 120 -1.33 -15.62 9.02
C ALA A 120 -1.96 -14.92 7.81
N PHE A 121 -3.06 -14.21 8.01
CA PHE A 121 -3.72 -13.40 7.00
C PHE A 121 -2.85 -12.18 6.61
N VAL A 122 -2.32 -11.45 7.59
CA VAL A 122 -1.42 -10.31 7.39
C VAL A 122 -0.10 -10.76 6.75
N ASP A 123 0.48 -11.89 7.18
CA ASP A 123 1.67 -12.48 6.54
C ASP A 123 1.41 -12.79 5.06
N THR A 124 0.26 -13.38 4.73
CA THR A 124 -0.12 -13.66 3.34
C THR A 124 -0.23 -12.39 2.51
N PHE A 125 -0.84 -11.33 3.04
CA PHE A 125 -0.96 -10.03 2.39
C PHE A 125 0.42 -9.43 2.07
N TYR A 126 1.31 -9.35 3.06
CA TYR A 126 2.64 -8.78 2.85
C TYR A 126 3.50 -9.59 1.90
N ASN A 127 3.34 -10.90 1.84
CA ASN A 127 3.96 -11.70 0.78
C ASN A 127 3.44 -11.32 -0.62
N LEU A 128 2.16 -10.95 -0.77
CA LEU A 128 1.59 -10.53 -2.06
C LEU A 128 2.02 -9.12 -2.48
N VAL A 129 2.24 -8.20 -1.54
CA VAL A 129 2.38 -6.77 -1.87
C VAL A 129 3.77 -6.18 -1.64
N THR A 130 4.64 -6.79 -0.82
CA THR A 130 5.93 -6.20 -0.41
C THR A 130 6.79 -5.75 -1.60
N ASP A 131 6.94 -6.59 -2.63
CA ASP A 131 7.77 -6.25 -3.80
C ASP A 131 7.15 -5.12 -4.62
N ILE A 132 5.82 -5.08 -4.74
CA ILE A 132 5.09 -4.02 -5.44
C ILE A 132 5.20 -2.71 -4.66
N TYR A 133 5.10 -2.77 -3.33
CA TYR A 133 5.26 -1.60 -2.47
C TYR A 133 6.68 -1.06 -2.53
N GLU A 134 7.71 -1.90 -2.41
CA GLU A 134 9.09 -1.45 -2.57
C GLU A 134 9.33 -0.81 -3.93
N TRP A 135 8.77 -1.39 -4.99
CA TRP A 135 8.91 -0.86 -6.34
C TRP A 135 8.18 0.48 -6.54
N GLY A 136 6.94 0.59 -6.09
CA GLY A 136 6.08 1.74 -6.36
C GLY A 136 6.13 2.85 -5.31
N TRP A 137 6.36 2.49 -4.06
CA TRP A 137 6.30 3.39 -2.91
C TRP A 137 7.66 3.66 -2.29
N GLY A 138 8.54 2.67 -2.24
CA GLY A 138 9.86 2.72 -1.60
C GLY A 138 9.95 1.78 -0.42
N GLN A 139 10.89 2.04 0.50
CA GLN A 139 11.17 1.14 1.63
C GLN A 139 10.46 1.53 2.93
N SER A 140 9.65 2.58 2.91
CA SER A 140 8.86 3.07 4.03
C SER A 140 7.38 2.99 3.63
N PHE A 141 6.68 1.96 4.10
CA PHE A 141 5.30 1.64 3.69
C PHE A 141 4.28 2.40 4.54
N HIS A 142 4.41 3.71 4.60
CA HIS A 142 3.52 4.59 5.34
C HIS A 142 3.29 5.93 4.63
N PHE A 143 2.26 6.63 5.03
CA PHE A 143 1.99 7.99 4.61
C PHE A 143 2.87 9.00 5.37
N SER A 144 2.89 10.22 4.88
CA SER A 144 3.51 11.36 5.55
C SER A 144 2.79 12.64 5.13
N PRO A 145 2.76 13.67 5.99
CA PRO A 145 2.28 14.98 5.58
C PRO A 145 3.12 15.51 4.41
N ALA A 146 2.47 15.90 3.31
CA ALA A 146 3.18 16.48 2.19
C ALA A 146 3.79 17.84 2.57
N LEU A 147 5.05 18.07 2.20
CA LEU A 147 5.78 19.29 2.51
C LEU A 147 5.86 20.18 1.27
N PRO A 148 5.46 21.48 1.36
CA PRO A 148 5.52 22.41 0.24
C PRO A 148 6.92 22.49 -0.38
N GLY A 149 7.02 22.24 -1.69
CA GLY A 149 8.27 22.34 -2.44
C GLY A 149 9.29 21.23 -2.19
N ARG A 150 8.92 20.18 -1.45
CA ARG A 150 9.79 19.01 -1.21
C ARG A 150 9.23 17.75 -1.90
N SER A 151 10.10 16.77 -2.11
CA SER A 151 9.69 15.46 -2.63
C SER A 151 8.94 14.66 -1.56
N ASP A 152 8.13 13.68 -1.99
CA ASP A 152 7.49 12.72 -1.07
C ASP A 152 8.51 11.98 -0.20
N ARG A 153 9.67 11.66 -0.77
CA ARG A 153 10.77 11.02 -0.03
C ARG A 153 11.30 11.90 1.10
N ASP A 154 11.48 13.22 0.85
CA ASP A 154 11.92 14.14 1.91
C ASP A 154 10.85 14.31 2.96
N ALA A 155 9.57 14.35 2.57
CA ALA A 155 8.44 14.41 3.50
C ALA A 155 8.38 13.16 4.38
N THR A 156 8.54 11.97 3.80
CA THR A 156 8.60 10.70 4.51
C THR A 156 9.75 10.68 5.52
N ARG A 157 10.96 11.07 5.10
CA ARG A 157 12.12 11.15 5.99
C ARG A 157 11.91 12.10 7.16
N VAL A 158 11.39 13.31 6.92
CA VAL A 158 11.09 14.28 8.00
C VAL A 158 10.06 13.72 8.98
N HIS A 159 9.08 12.97 8.49
CA HIS A 159 8.08 12.31 9.33
C HIS A 159 8.69 11.23 10.22
N GLU A 160 9.63 10.44 9.70
CA GLU A 160 10.39 9.42 10.44
C GLU A 160 11.35 10.07 11.46
N GLU A 161 12.11 11.11 11.06
CA GLU A 161 12.99 11.86 11.95
C GLU A 161 12.23 12.49 13.14
N ARG A 162 11.00 12.97 12.90
CA ARG A 162 10.11 13.48 13.95
C ARG A 162 9.81 12.44 15.02
N VAL A 163 9.70 11.16 14.68
CA VAL A 163 9.50 10.08 15.67
C VAL A 163 10.70 10.01 16.62
N ALA A 164 11.92 10.09 16.08
CA ALA A 164 13.13 10.12 16.91
C ALA A 164 13.17 11.31 17.85
N ASP A 165 12.76 12.50 17.37
CA ASP A 165 12.70 13.72 18.17
C ASP A 165 11.66 13.62 19.29
N LEU A 166 10.46 13.10 18.99
CA LEU A 166 9.40 12.87 19.99
C LEU A 166 9.83 11.89 21.07
N LEU A 167 10.53 10.82 20.70
CA LEU A 167 11.10 9.84 21.62
C LEU A 167 12.31 10.38 22.39
N LYS A 168 12.83 11.57 22.04
CA LYS A 168 14.10 12.10 22.55
C LYS A 168 15.24 11.10 22.38
N ALA A 169 15.24 10.42 21.23
CA ALA A 169 16.20 9.38 20.89
C ALA A 169 17.62 9.94 20.78
N LYS A 170 18.62 9.19 21.27
CA LYS A 170 20.03 9.61 21.28
C LYS A 170 20.95 8.40 21.24
N PRO A 171 22.26 8.59 20.95
CA PRO A 171 23.23 7.53 21.04
C PRO A 171 23.19 6.82 22.40
N GLY A 172 23.25 5.48 22.38
CA GLY A 172 23.13 4.62 23.55
C GLY A 172 21.70 4.15 23.85
N HIS A 173 20.67 4.81 23.33
CA HIS A 173 19.29 4.31 23.45
C HIS A 173 19.08 3.07 22.60
N ARG A 174 18.24 2.15 23.08
CA ARG A 174 17.71 0.99 22.37
C ARG A 174 16.22 1.21 22.13
N LEU A 175 15.83 1.36 20.88
CA LEU A 175 14.45 1.61 20.45
C LEU A 175 13.83 0.35 19.85
N LEU A 176 12.51 0.22 19.99
CA LEU A 176 11.71 -0.84 19.36
C LEU A 176 10.87 -0.25 18.21
N ASP A 177 11.00 -0.84 17.02
CA ASP A 177 10.14 -0.58 15.84
C ASP A 177 9.09 -1.68 15.76
N VAL A 178 7.85 -1.37 16.12
CA VAL A 178 6.73 -2.31 16.20
C VAL A 178 6.06 -2.40 14.83
N GLY A 179 6.36 -3.46 14.07
CA GLY A 179 5.91 -3.62 12.70
C GLY A 179 6.83 -2.97 11.68
N CYS A 180 8.13 -3.24 11.78
CA CYS A 180 9.19 -2.56 11.02
C CYS A 180 9.17 -2.79 9.50
N GLY A 181 8.35 -3.70 8.97
CA GLY A 181 8.31 -4.02 7.56
C GLY A 181 9.70 -4.33 6.97
N VAL A 182 10.07 -3.67 5.87
CA VAL A 182 11.40 -3.79 5.24
C VAL A 182 12.43 -2.81 5.82
N GLY A 183 12.12 -2.18 6.94
CA GLY A 183 13.03 -1.41 7.77
C GLY A 183 13.35 0.01 7.26
N GLY A 184 12.48 0.63 6.45
CA GLY A 184 12.66 2.02 6.02
C GLY A 184 12.78 2.99 7.19
N PRO A 185 11.74 3.11 8.03
CA PRO A 185 11.73 4.01 9.19
C PRO A 185 12.88 3.74 10.17
N MET A 186 13.17 2.47 10.50
CA MET A 186 14.23 2.16 11.44
C MET A 186 15.60 2.68 11.01
N ARG A 187 15.90 2.65 9.69
CA ARG A 187 17.16 3.19 9.16
C ARG A 187 17.23 4.70 9.27
N ALA A 188 16.14 5.39 8.95
CA ALA A 188 16.08 6.85 9.07
C ALA A 188 16.23 7.31 10.53
N ILE A 189 15.50 6.67 11.44
CA ILE A 189 15.52 6.97 12.87
C ILE A 189 16.89 6.66 13.48
N ALA A 190 17.49 5.51 13.16
CA ALA A 190 18.84 5.16 13.62
C ALA A 190 19.90 6.15 13.12
N ALA A 191 19.85 6.51 11.83
CA ALA A 191 20.79 7.47 11.24
C ALA A 191 20.65 8.88 11.83
N HIS A 192 19.42 9.33 12.11
CA HIS A 192 19.13 10.65 12.67
C HIS A 192 19.56 10.75 14.15
N SER A 193 19.22 9.75 14.94
CA SER A 193 19.40 9.80 16.41
C SER A 193 20.69 9.17 16.91
N GLY A 194 21.37 8.33 16.12
CA GLY A 194 22.49 7.51 16.55
C GLY A 194 22.09 6.38 17.51
N SER A 195 20.80 6.12 17.72
CA SER A 195 20.30 5.05 18.58
C SER A 195 20.41 3.68 17.88
N LYS A 196 20.33 2.61 18.69
CA LYS A 196 20.11 1.26 18.18
C LYS A 196 18.60 1.02 18.04
N VAL A 197 18.18 0.42 16.92
CA VAL A 197 16.79 0.08 16.67
C VAL A 197 16.65 -1.42 16.46
N VAL A 198 15.73 -2.04 17.19
CA VAL A 198 15.31 -3.43 16.98
C VAL A 198 13.92 -3.39 16.38
N GLY A 199 13.77 -3.95 15.19
CA GLY A 199 12.48 -4.05 14.51
C GLY A 199 11.88 -5.44 14.67
N ILE A 200 10.57 -5.50 14.87
CA ILE A 200 9.81 -6.75 14.84
C ILE A 200 8.80 -6.71 13.69
N THR A 201 8.75 -7.77 12.89
CA THR A 201 7.73 -7.96 11.84
C THR A 201 7.36 -9.43 11.73
N ILE A 202 6.11 -9.72 11.38
CA ILE A 202 5.60 -11.10 11.30
C ILE A 202 6.06 -11.84 10.04
N ASN A 203 6.47 -11.11 9.02
CA ASN A 203 6.76 -11.66 7.70
C ASN A 203 8.26 -11.94 7.53
N GLU A 204 8.66 -13.21 7.42
CA GLU A 204 10.06 -13.62 7.29
C GLU A 204 10.72 -13.08 6.01
N TYR A 205 9.95 -12.91 4.93
CA TYR A 205 10.47 -12.30 3.72
C TYR A 205 10.88 -10.84 3.95
N GLN A 206 10.05 -10.07 4.69
CA GLN A 206 10.39 -8.70 5.09
C GLN A 206 11.62 -8.65 5.99
N VAL A 207 11.78 -9.59 6.93
CA VAL A 207 12.98 -9.69 7.78
C VAL A 207 14.24 -9.79 6.92
N ASN A 208 14.24 -10.70 5.95
CA ASN A 208 15.38 -10.90 5.06
C ASN A 208 15.66 -9.68 4.17
N ARG A 209 14.60 -9.03 3.68
CA ARG A 209 14.71 -7.76 2.93
C ARG A 209 15.29 -6.65 3.79
N ALA A 210 14.76 -6.44 5.00
CA ALA A 210 15.22 -5.42 5.93
C ALA A 210 16.70 -5.62 6.30
N ARG A 211 17.13 -6.82 6.65
CA ARG A 211 18.54 -7.15 6.91
C ARG A 211 19.44 -6.83 5.72
N SER A 212 19.00 -7.17 4.50
CA SER A 212 19.72 -6.82 3.27
C SER A 212 19.84 -5.31 3.07
N HIS A 213 18.76 -4.55 3.33
CA HIS A 213 18.77 -3.10 3.22
C HIS A 213 19.63 -2.44 4.31
N ASN A 214 19.56 -2.91 5.55
CA ASN A 214 20.37 -2.43 6.66
C ASN A 214 21.86 -2.60 6.34
N LYS A 215 22.27 -3.76 5.84
CA LYS A 215 23.66 -4.02 5.41
C LYS A 215 24.08 -3.11 4.25
N LYS A 216 23.22 -2.93 3.23
CA LYS A 216 23.52 -2.02 2.10
C LYS A 216 23.66 -0.56 2.53
N ALA A 217 22.97 -0.15 3.59
CA ALA A 217 23.04 1.18 4.17
C ALA A 217 24.22 1.35 5.15
N GLY A 218 24.94 0.28 5.51
CA GLY A 218 25.97 0.30 6.54
C GLY A 218 25.44 0.51 7.96
N LEU A 219 24.18 0.13 8.20
CA LEU A 219 23.47 0.30 9.47
C LEU A 219 23.15 -1.04 10.16
N ASP A 220 23.72 -2.14 9.69
CA ASP A 220 23.48 -3.48 10.22
C ASP A 220 23.95 -3.67 11.67
N SER A 221 24.91 -2.86 12.15
CA SER A 221 25.32 -2.81 13.55
C SER A 221 24.36 -2.01 14.47
N GLN A 222 23.50 -1.17 13.89
CA GLN A 222 22.55 -0.33 14.62
C GLN A 222 21.10 -0.81 14.46
N CYS A 223 20.77 -1.50 13.36
CA CYS A 223 19.43 -1.92 12.98
C CYS A 223 19.33 -3.46 12.96
N GLU A 224 18.77 -4.03 14.01
CA GLU A 224 18.47 -5.46 14.14
C GLU A 224 17.03 -5.73 13.75
N VAL A 225 16.73 -6.90 13.13
CA VAL A 225 15.35 -7.28 12.75
C VAL A 225 15.06 -8.70 13.20
N VAL A 226 13.92 -8.86 13.88
CA VAL A 226 13.41 -10.11 14.44
C VAL A 226 12.09 -10.47 13.74
N CYS A 227 11.94 -11.75 13.37
CA CYS A 227 10.64 -12.28 12.95
C CYS A 227 9.79 -12.60 14.19
N GLY A 228 8.60 -12.04 14.31
CA GLY A 228 7.74 -12.29 15.44
C GLY A 228 6.41 -11.56 15.37
N ASN A 229 5.50 -11.98 16.24
CA ASN A 229 4.20 -11.34 16.44
C ASN A 229 4.31 -10.24 17.50
N PHE A 230 3.96 -9.01 17.16
CA PHE A 230 4.00 -7.90 18.11
C PHE A 230 2.96 -8.01 19.24
N MET A 231 1.99 -8.93 19.15
CA MET A 231 1.08 -9.25 20.27
C MET A 231 1.68 -10.22 21.31
N ALA A 232 2.89 -10.76 21.04
CA ALA A 232 3.63 -11.66 21.94
C ALA A 232 5.12 -11.53 21.61
N MET A 233 5.74 -10.43 22.09
CA MET A 233 7.09 -10.06 21.70
C MET A 233 8.16 -10.90 22.43
N PRO A 234 9.18 -11.42 21.73
CA PRO A 234 10.25 -12.22 22.33
C PRO A 234 11.33 -11.35 22.98
N PHE A 235 10.92 -10.37 23.77
CA PHE A 235 11.82 -9.43 24.45
C PHE A 235 11.54 -9.41 25.94
N ASP A 236 12.60 -9.17 26.72
CA ASP A 236 12.51 -9.04 28.18
C ASP A 236 11.75 -7.76 28.58
N ASP A 237 11.15 -7.78 29.76
CA ASP A 237 10.51 -6.62 30.34
C ASP A 237 11.53 -5.48 30.52
N ALA A 238 11.07 -4.24 30.36
CA ALA A 238 11.87 -3.03 30.57
C ALA A 238 13.22 -3.04 29.81
N SER A 239 13.25 -3.59 28.59
CA SER A 239 14.48 -3.74 27.78
C SER A 239 14.69 -2.63 26.75
N PHE A 240 13.70 -1.72 26.53
CA PHE A 240 13.77 -0.63 25.56
C PHE A 240 13.61 0.74 26.22
N ASP A 241 14.41 1.71 25.72
CA ASP A 241 14.36 3.12 26.19
C ASP A 241 13.19 3.88 25.56
N GLY A 242 12.72 3.45 24.38
CA GLY A 242 11.59 3.99 23.68
C GLY A 242 11.07 3.00 22.63
N ALA A 243 9.85 3.21 22.17
CA ALA A 243 9.24 2.40 21.11
C ALA A 243 8.45 3.29 20.16
N TYR A 244 8.25 2.80 18.96
CA TYR A 244 7.36 3.42 17.99
C TYR A 244 6.69 2.40 17.09
N SER A 245 5.55 2.80 16.53
CA SER A 245 4.88 2.10 15.45
C SER A 245 4.39 3.12 14.43
N ILE A 246 4.64 2.84 13.15
CA ILE A 246 4.19 3.71 12.07
C ILE A 246 3.25 2.90 11.18
N GLU A 247 1.94 3.13 11.32
CA GLU A 247 0.89 2.52 10.50
C GLU A 247 0.93 0.97 10.48
N ALA A 248 1.31 0.35 11.60
CA ALA A 248 1.47 -1.10 11.69
C ALA A 248 0.46 -1.76 12.64
N THR A 249 0.13 -1.12 13.76
CA THR A 249 -0.74 -1.67 14.80
C THR A 249 -2.22 -1.72 14.40
N CYS A 250 -2.60 -1.04 13.32
CA CYS A 250 -3.91 -1.18 12.68
C CYS A 250 -4.21 -2.60 12.19
N HIS A 251 -3.18 -3.44 11.97
CA HIS A 251 -3.34 -4.86 11.67
C HIS A 251 -3.66 -5.73 12.89
N ALA A 252 -3.58 -5.18 14.11
CA ALA A 252 -3.86 -5.94 15.30
C ALA A 252 -5.38 -6.11 15.50
N PRO A 253 -5.89 -7.33 15.68
CA PRO A 253 -7.31 -7.53 16.03
C PRO A 253 -7.63 -6.94 17.41
N ARG A 254 -6.70 -6.95 18.34
CA ARG A 254 -6.80 -6.40 19.69
C ARG A 254 -5.62 -5.47 19.99
N LEU A 255 -5.85 -4.16 19.89
CA LEU A 255 -4.82 -3.14 20.08
C LEU A 255 -4.30 -3.12 21.53
N GLN A 256 -5.17 -3.44 22.49
CA GLN A 256 -4.81 -3.56 23.92
C GLN A 256 -3.66 -4.54 24.14
N GLU A 257 -3.62 -5.65 23.41
CA GLU A 257 -2.54 -6.65 23.53
C GLU A 257 -1.21 -6.10 23.02
N VAL A 258 -1.23 -5.41 21.89
CA VAL A 258 -0.01 -4.79 21.35
C VAL A 258 0.51 -3.70 22.28
N TYR A 259 -0.38 -2.83 22.74
CA TYR A 259 -0.01 -1.77 23.67
C TYR A 259 0.47 -2.33 25.01
N GLY A 260 -0.13 -3.44 25.49
CA GLY A 260 0.31 -4.18 26.66
C GLY A 260 1.73 -4.72 26.51
N GLU A 261 2.06 -5.32 25.37
CA GLU A 261 3.41 -5.80 25.08
C GLU A 261 4.43 -4.65 24.97
N VAL A 262 4.06 -3.55 24.30
CA VAL A 262 4.91 -2.35 24.26
C VAL A 262 5.13 -1.79 25.67
N TYR A 263 4.06 -1.71 26.47
CA TYR A 263 4.18 -1.28 27.88
C TYR A 263 5.10 -2.18 28.68
N ARG A 264 4.99 -3.50 28.53
CA ARG A 264 5.83 -4.48 29.21
C ARG A 264 7.31 -4.29 28.92
N VAL A 265 7.66 -4.18 27.63
CA VAL A 265 9.06 -4.10 27.18
C VAL A 265 9.70 -2.73 27.34
N LEU A 266 8.91 -1.67 27.51
CA LEU A 266 9.42 -0.32 27.80
C LEU A 266 9.93 -0.21 29.23
N LYS A 267 11.05 0.47 29.40
CA LYS A 267 11.54 0.91 30.72
C LYS A 267 10.55 1.90 31.36
N PRO A 268 10.46 1.95 32.69
CA PRO A 268 9.72 3.03 33.36
C PRO A 268 10.19 4.41 32.87
N GLY A 269 9.27 5.32 32.63
CA GLY A 269 9.52 6.65 32.02
C GLY A 269 9.73 6.63 30.49
N GLY A 270 9.80 5.46 29.86
CA GLY A 270 9.97 5.30 28.42
C GLY A 270 8.78 5.85 27.63
N LEU A 271 9.06 6.34 26.42
CA LEU A 271 8.05 6.94 25.51
C LEU A 271 7.71 5.96 24.38
N TYR A 272 6.45 6.00 23.96
CA TYR A 272 5.95 5.29 22.79
C TYR A 272 5.22 6.25 21.85
N VAL A 273 5.60 6.28 20.57
CA VAL A 273 4.91 7.02 19.51
C VAL A 273 4.19 6.02 18.62
N SER A 274 2.88 6.18 18.44
CA SER A 274 2.13 5.40 17.45
C SER A 274 1.43 6.32 16.46
N TYR A 275 1.52 5.97 15.19
CA TYR A 275 0.68 6.52 14.12
C TYR A 275 -0.33 5.45 13.71
N GLU A 276 -1.60 5.76 13.93
CA GLU A 276 -2.71 4.82 13.75
C GLU A 276 -3.59 5.17 12.55
N TRP A 277 -4.05 4.14 11.89
CA TRP A 277 -5.13 4.24 10.92
C TRP A 277 -6.47 4.22 11.64
N VAL A 278 -7.26 5.27 11.45
CA VAL A 278 -8.51 5.45 12.20
C VAL A 278 -9.64 5.98 11.32
N THR A 279 -10.87 5.68 11.70
CA THR A 279 -12.02 6.46 11.27
C THR A 279 -12.11 7.73 12.11
N THR A 280 -12.50 8.84 11.50
CA THR A 280 -12.57 10.16 12.15
C THR A 280 -13.97 10.46 12.67
N ALA A 281 -14.13 11.59 13.37
CA ALA A 281 -15.45 12.09 13.80
C ALA A 281 -16.43 12.38 12.64
N LEU A 282 -15.94 12.42 11.38
CA LEU A 282 -16.80 12.60 10.20
C LEU A 282 -17.37 11.28 9.66
N TYR A 283 -16.85 10.14 10.12
CA TYR A 283 -17.35 8.83 9.74
C TYR A 283 -18.75 8.58 10.33
N ARG A 284 -19.64 8.05 9.51
CA ARG A 284 -20.99 7.66 9.93
C ARG A 284 -21.26 6.23 9.53
N ALA A 285 -21.53 5.39 10.52
CA ALA A 285 -21.81 3.98 10.31
C ALA A 285 -23.20 3.73 9.67
N ASP A 286 -24.09 4.73 9.66
CA ASP A 286 -25.41 4.70 9.01
C ASP A 286 -25.37 5.18 7.54
N ASP A 287 -24.21 5.68 7.05
CA ASP A 287 -24.04 6.10 5.67
C ASP A 287 -23.38 4.96 4.85
N PRO A 288 -24.12 4.34 3.91
CA PRO A 288 -23.59 3.22 3.12
C PRO A 288 -22.33 3.58 2.32
N ALA A 289 -22.16 4.84 1.88
CA ALA A 289 -20.99 5.26 1.13
C ALA A 289 -19.74 5.35 2.04
N HIS A 290 -19.91 5.81 3.28
CA HIS A 290 -18.84 5.80 4.28
C HIS A 290 -18.43 4.36 4.64
N VAL A 291 -19.41 3.50 4.87
CA VAL A 291 -19.18 2.09 5.20
C VAL A 291 -18.44 1.38 4.07
N GLU A 292 -18.86 1.56 2.82
CA GLU A 292 -18.18 0.93 1.68
C GLU A 292 -16.75 1.45 1.49
N ALA A 293 -16.51 2.76 1.67
CA ALA A 293 -15.16 3.33 1.58
C ALA A 293 -14.23 2.71 2.64
N ILE A 294 -14.67 2.64 3.90
CA ILE A 294 -13.87 2.06 5.00
C ILE A 294 -13.67 0.55 4.79
N HIS A 295 -14.71 -0.20 4.40
CA HIS A 295 -14.56 -1.61 4.07
C HIS A 295 -13.63 -1.86 2.88
N GLY A 296 -13.61 -0.94 1.89
CA GLY A 296 -12.67 -1.02 0.77
C GLY A 296 -11.23 -0.86 1.23
N ILE A 297 -10.96 0.06 2.16
CA ILE A 297 -9.65 0.24 2.80
C ILE A 297 -9.28 -1.03 3.59
N GLU A 298 -10.15 -1.52 4.46
CA GLU A 298 -9.92 -2.71 5.28
C GLU A 298 -9.58 -3.94 4.41
N ARG A 299 -10.36 -4.17 3.35
CA ARG A 299 -10.15 -5.30 2.43
C ARG A 299 -8.87 -5.18 1.62
N GLY A 300 -8.51 -3.97 1.25
CA GLY A 300 -7.36 -3.72 0.39
C GLY A 300 -6.02 -3.66 1.10
N ASP A 301 -6.03 -3.44 2.42
CA ASP A 301 -4.83 -3.29 3.26
C ASP A 301 -4.75 -4.33 4.38
N ALA A 302 -5.50 -5.43 4.30
CA ALA A 302 -5.47 -6.53 5.28
C ALA A 302 -5.75 -6.09 6.71
N LEU A 303 -6.79 -5.25 6.90
CA LEU A 303 -7.16 -4.78 8.23
C LEU A 303 -8.32 -5.61 8.79
N PRO A 304 -8.24 -6.06 10.05
CA PRO A 304 -9.34 -6.80 10.69
C PRO A 304 -10.54 -5.91 11.01
N GLY A 305 -10.32 -4.60 11.10
CA GLY A 305 -11.31 -3.56 11.36
C GLY A 305 -10.62 -2.28 11.80
N LEU A 306 -11.03 -1.14 11.25
CA LEU A 306 -10.55 0.17 11.67
C LEU A 306 -11.26 0.61 12.95
N ARG A 307 -10.48 1.21 13.86
CA ARG A 307 -10.97 1.79 15.11
C ARG A 307 -11.37 3.25 14.89
N HIS A 308 -12.26 3.74 15.73
CA HIS A 308 -12.55 5.16 15.78
C HIS A 308 -11.42 5.91 16.51
N HIS A 309 -11.14 7.14 16.12
CA HIS A 309 -9.98 7.89 16.60
C HIS A 309 -9.97 8.08 18.13
N ASP A 310 -11.13 8.20 18.78
CA ASP A 310 -11.25 8.39 20.22
C ASP A 310 -10.99 7.13 21.04
N GLU A 311 -11.00 5.95 20.41
CA GLU A 311 -10.68 4.69 21.07
C GLU A 311 -9.18 4.58 21.38
N ILE A 312 -8.30 5.19 20.58
CA ILE A 312 -6.85 4.99 20.64
C ILE A 312 -6.28 5.44 21.99
N ALA A 313 -6.58 6.69 22.38
CA ALA A 313 -6.13 7.23 23.68
C ALA A 313 -6.81 6.53 24.87
N SER A 314 -8.05 6.06 24.70
CA SER A 314 -8.75 5.31 25.75
C SER A 314 -8.06 3.97 26.01
N ILE A 315 -7.78 3.20 24.96
CA ILE A 315 -7.05 1.92 25.02
C ILE A 315 -5.66 2.11 25.66
N ALA A 316 -4.94 3.17 25.29
CA ALA A 316 -3.64 3.46 25.86
C ALA A 316 -3.71 3.68 27.39
N LYS A 317 -4.72 4.43 27.85
CA LYS A 317 -4.95 4.67 29.29
C LYS A 317 -5.35 3.39 30.04
N GLU A 318 -6.19 2.55 29.44
CA GLU A 318 -6.60 1.26 30.02
C GLU A 318 -5.40 0.32 30.24
N VAL A 319 -4.41 0.37 29.33
CA VAL A 319 -3.15 -0.39 29.47
C VAL A 319 -2.23 0.18 30.56
N GLY A 320 -2.42 1.44 30.93
CA GLY A 320 -1.62 2.12 31.96
C GLY A 320 -0.69 3.21 31.45
N PHE A 321 -0.77 3.57 30.16
CA PHE A 321 0.01 4.68 29.62
C PHE A 321 -0.56 6.05 30.02
N GLU A 322 0.32 7.01 30.22
CA GLU A 322 -0.02 8.43 30.23
C GLU A 322 -0.04 8.94 28.78
N VAL A 323 -1.13 9.61 28.36
CA VAL A 323 -1.20 10.27 27.04
C VAL A 323 -0.53 11.64 27.17
N VAL A 324 0.64 11.78 26.55
CA VAL A 324 1.43 13.03 26.56
C VAL A 324 0.94 13.99 25.47
N GLN A 325 0.63 13.43 24.30
CA GLN A 325 0.15 14.21 23.15
C GLN A 325 -0.72 13.30 22.26
N GLU A 326 -1.77 13.89 21.71
CA GLU A 326 -2.61 13.29 20.69
C GLU A 326 -2.87 14.34 19.60
N ILE A 327 -2.62 14.00 18.34
CA ILE A 327 -2.81 14.90 17.20
C ILE A 327 -2.97 14.12 15.90
N ASP A 328 -3.92 14.52 15.08
CA ASP A 328 -4.04 13.98 13.73
C ASP A 328 -3.22 14.82 12.72
N LEU A 329 -2.16 14.24 12.18
CA LEU A 329 -1.26 14.89 11.24
C LEU A 329 -1.81 14.92 9.80
N ALA A 330 -2.90 14.25 9.54
CA ALA A 330 -3.59 14.28 8.25
C ALA A 330 -4.50 15.52 8.09
N LEU A 331 -4.84 16.17 9.20
CA LEU A 331 -5.72 17.34 9.21
C LEU A 331 -4.98 18.64 8.84
N PRO A 332 -5.71 19.68 8.37
CA PRO A 332 -5.11 20.98 8.13
C PRO A 332 -4.34 21.51 9.36
N PRO A 333 -3.20 22.21 9.16
CA PRO A 333 -2.72 22.81 7.91
C PRO A 333 -1.91 21.89 6.99
N SER A 334 -1.85 20.58 7.23
CA SER A 334 -1.17 19.62 6.37
C SER A 334 -1.79 19.59 4.97
N LEU A 335 -0.93 19.40 3.95
CA LEU A 335 -1.43 19.19 2.60
C LEU A 335 -2.10 17.81 2.47
N PRO A 336 -3.07 17.67 1.56
CA PRO A 336 -3.78 16.41 1.39
C PRO A 336 -2.85 15.22 1.08
N TRP A 337 -2.72 14.28 2.01
CA TRP A 337 -1.84 13.11 1.91
C TRP A 337 -2.25 12.16 0.77
N TRP A 338 -3.54 12.09 0.45
CA TRP A 338 -4.10 11.19 -0.58
C TRP A 338 -3.79 11.62 -2.02
N THR A 339 -3.27 12.82 -2.25
CA THR A 339 -2.92 13.30 -3.60
C THR A 339 -1.88 12.42 -4.28
N ARG A 340 -1.00 11.78 -3.51
CA ARG A 340 0.01 10.81 -3.97
C ARG A 340 -0.64 9.55 -4.57
N LEU A 341 -1.83 9.18 -4.12
CA LEU A 341 -2.56 8.00 -4.59
C LEU A 341 -3.33 8.23 -5.89
N LYS A 342 -3.58 9.50 -6.25
CA LYS A 342 -4.38 9.83 -7.44
C LYS A 342 -3.66 9.43 -8.71
N MET A 343 -4.14 8.36 -9.33
CA MET A 343 -3.66 7.88 -10.61
C MET A 343 -4.66 8.24 -11.72
N GLY A 344 -4.21 8.95 -12.76
CA GLY A 344 -5.05 9.23 -13.92
C GLY A 344 -5.40 7.95 -14.70
N ARG A 345 -6.58 7.94 -15.35
CA ARG A 345 -7.07 6.79 -16.12
C ARG A 345 -6.07 6.26 -17.16
N PHE A 346 -5.31 7.15 -17.80
CA PHE A 346 -4.26 6.76 -18.76
C PHE A 346 -3.11 6.02 -18.08
N ALA A 347 -2.66 6.50 -16.91
CA ALA A 347 -1.60 5.85 -16.15
C ALA A 347 -2.03 4.46 -15.65
N TYR A 348 -3.25 4.32 -15.17
CA TYR A 348 -3.84 3.03 -14.81
C TYR A 348 -3.85 2.06 -16.01
N TRP A 349 -4.43 2.47 -17.14
CA TRP A 349 -4.51 1.63 -18.34
C TRP A 349 -3.12 1.18 -18.80
N ARG A 350 -2.16 2.08 -18.85
CA ARG A 350 -0.78 1.79 -19.20
C ARG A 350 -0.16 0.76 -18.23
N ASN A 351 -0.29 0.97 -16.92
CA ASN A 351 0.28 0.07 -15.90
C ASN A 351 -0.37 -1.31 -15.98
N SER A 352 -1.69 -1.38 -16.10
CA SER A 352 -2.43 -2.63 -16.28
C SER A 352 -1.98 -3.40 -17.54
N LEU A 353 -1.77 -2.70 -18.65
CA LEU A 353 -1.26 -3.30 -19.88
C LEU A 353 0.15 -3.89 -19.65
N VAL A 354 1.05 -3.13 -19.03
CA VAL A 354 2.43 -3.58 -18.76
C VAL A 354 2.42 -4.83 -17.87
N VAL A 355 1.66 -4.82 -16.78
CA VAL A 355 1.55 -5.97 -15.87
C VAL A 355 1.01 -7.20 -16.60
N ARG A 356 -0.01 -7.06 -17.46
CA ARG A 356 -0.56 -8.14 -18.28
C ARG A 356 0.47 -8.70 -19.27
N VAL A 357 1.26 -7.83 -19.92
CA VAL A 357 2.34 -8.24 -20.83
C VAL A 357 3.43 -8.99 -20.08
N LEU A 358 3.87 -8.49 -18.92
CA LEU A 358 4.87 -9.17 -18.09
C LEU A 358 4.39 -10.57 -17.63
N THR A 359 3.11 -10.67 -17.28
CA THR A 359 2.49 -11.96 -16.92
C THR A 359 2.40 -12.92 -18.11
N LEU A 360 2.03 -12.41 -19.30
CA LEU A 360 1.98 -13.19 -20.54
C LEU A 360 3.36 -13.74 -20.92
N LEU A 361 4.40 -12.92 -20.77
CA LEU A 361 5.80 -13.29 -21.02
C LEU A 361 6.39 -14.18 -19.90
N ARG A 362 5.64 -14.50 -18.86
CA ARG A 362 6.07 -15.26 -17.67
C ARG A 362 7.24 -14.61 -16.91
N ILE A 363 7.42 -13.30 -17.04
CA ILE A 363 8.36 -12.49 -16.26
C ILE A 363 7.74 -12.21 -14.89
N ALA A 364 6.43 -11.94 -14.85
CA ALA A 364 5.68 -11.79 -13.61
C ALA A 364 4.84 -13.06 -13.33
N PRO A 365 4.62 -13.43 -12.06
CA PRO A 365 3.78 -14.55 -11.66
C PRO A 365 2.32 -14.40 -12.09
N LYS A 366 1.61 -15.51 -12.23
CA LYS A 366 0.14 -15.49 -12.33
C LYS A 366 -0.42 -14.99 -11.00
N GLY A 367 -1.37 -14.04 -11.05
CA GLY A 367 -1.96 -13.41 -9.86
C GLY A 367 -1.50 -11.98 -9.62
N VAL A 368 -0.38 -11.54 -10.24
CA VAL A 368 0.09 -10.13 -10.13
C VAL A 368 -0.93 -9.15 -10.70
N VAL A 369 -1.68 -9.55 -11.75
CA VAL A 369 -2.73 -8.69 -12.33
C VAL A 369 -3.82 -8.44 -11.30
N GLU A 370 -4.28 -9.49 -10.63
CA GLU A 370 -5.31 -9.43 -9.60
C GLU A 370 -4.86 -8.57 -8.39
N VAL A 371 -3.60 -8.73 -7.96
CA VAL A 371 -3.03 -7.88 -6.90
C VAL A 371 -2.91 -6.42 -7.34
N HIS A 372 -2.50 -6.16 -8.57
CA HIS A 372 -2.46 -4.79 -9.11
C HIS A 372 -3.85 -4.14 -9.14
N GLU A 373 -4.88 -4.87 -9.55
CA GLU A 373 -6.25 -4.38 -9.56
C GLU A 373 -6.74 -4.11 -8.13
N MET A 374 -6.50 -5.02 -7.18
CA MET A 374 -6.79 -4.83 -5.77
C MET A 374 -6.16 -3.54 -5.21
N LEU A 375 -4.87 -3.33 -5.43
CA LEU A 375 -4.16 -2.13 -4.95
C LEU A 375 -4.68 -0.85 -5.58
N PHE A 376 -5.11 -0.90 -6.84
CA PHE A 376 -5.72 0.25 -7.49
C PHE A 376 -7.08 0.61 -6.89
N GLU A 377 -7.94 -0.38 -6.64
CA GLU A 377 -9.23 -0.18 -5.96
C GLU A 377 -9.00 0.35 -4.53
N THR A 378 -8.04 -0.20 -3.81
CA THR A 378 -7.65 0.27 -2.48
C THR A 378 -7.24 1.75 -2.49
N ALA A 379 -6.41 2.15 -3.46
CA ALA A 379 -6.01 3.56 -3.62
C ALA A 379 -7.21 4.48 -3.90
N GLN A 380 -8.27 4.00 -4.55
CA GLN A 380 -9.50 4.77 -4.74
C GLN A 380 -10.25 4.95 -3.42
N HIS A 381 -10.41 3.89 -2.61
CA HIS A 381 -11.06 3.96 -1.31
C HIS A 381 -10.27 4.84 -0.32
N LEU A 382 -8.95 4.71 -0.28
CA LEU A 382 -8.08 5.59 0.51
C LEU A 382 -8.21 7.06 0.08
N THR A 383 -8.24 7.32 -1.23
CA THR A 383 -8.45 8.68 -1.76
C THR A 383 -9.81 9.23 -1.35
N LEU A 384 -10.88 8.42 -1.47
CA LEU A 384 -12.23 8.80 -1.06
C LEU A 384 -12.30 9.07 0.45
N GLY A 385 -11.69 8.20 1.26
CA GLY A 385 -11.61 8.37 2.72
C GLY A 385 -10.91 9.67 3.12
N GLY A 386 -9.82 10.04 2.41
CA GLY A 386 -9.12 11.30 2.62
C GLY A 386 -9.90 12.52 2.13
N GLU A 387 -10.52 12.46 0.95
CA GLU A 387 -11.32 13.56 0.38
C GLU A 387 -12.57 13.88 1.22
N THR A 388 -13.22 12.86 1.74
CA THR A 388 -14.38 13.01 2.62
C THR A 388 -14.00 13.29 4.08
N GLY A 389 -12.73 13.07 4.43
CA GLY A 389 -12.21 13.26 5.77
C GLY A 389 -12.66 12.18 6.77
N ILE A 390 -13.28 11.08 6.32
CA ILE A 390 -13.78 10.00 7.20
C ILE A 390 -12.68 9.05 7.68
N PHE A 391 -11.50 9.14 7.09
CA PHE A 391 -10.34 8.29 7.38
C PHE A 391 -9.07 9.12 7.54
N SER A 392 -8.27 8.77 8.54
CA SER A 392 -6.92 9.31 8.73
C SER A 392 -5.92 8.16 8.90
N PRO A 393 -4.78 8.19 8.16
CA PRO A 393 -3.69 7.23 8.38
C PRO A 393 -2.66 7.72 9.39
N MET A 394 -2.75 8.96 9.87
CA MET A 394 -1.70 9.61 10.66
C MET A 394 -2.21 10.19 11.99
N HIS A 395 -3.15 9.48 12.63
CA HIS A 395 -3.56 9.81 14.00
C HIS A 395 -2.45 9.42 14.97
N MET A 396 -1.72 10.42 15.47
CA MET A 396 -0.53 10.24 16.29
C MET A 396 -0.87 10.35 17.77
N VAL A 397 -0.42 9.35 18.54
CA VAL A 397 -0.38 9.40 20.00
C VAL A 397 1.06 9.27 20.49
N LEU A 398 1.46 10.16 21.40
CA LEU A 398 2.69 10.08 22.18
C LEU A 398 2.32 9.66 23.60
N LEU A 399 2.78 8.51 23.98
CA LEU A 399 2.46 7.84 25.25
C LEU A 399 3.71 7.76 26.12
N ARG A 400 3.52 7.75 27.45
CA ARG A 400 4.58 7.54 28.42
C ARG A 400 4.21 6.38 29.35
N LYS A 401 5.13 5.45 29.55
CA LYS A 401 5.05 4.52 30.67
C LYS A 401 5.41 5.29 31.93
N PRO A 402 4.57 5.32 32.99
CA PRO A 402 4.88 6.00 34.24
C PRO A 402 6.26 5.60 34.79
N ALA A 403 6.94 6.52 35.46
CA ALA A 403 8.13 6.17 36.19
C ALA A 403 7.77 5.20 37.32
N ALA A 404 8.69 4.30 37.70
CA ALA A 404 8.50 3.51 38.92
C ALA A 404 8.42 4.47 40.10
N ASP A 405 7.43 4.29 40.97
CA ASP A 405 7.32 5.06 42.20
C ASP A 405 8.61 4.84 43.05
N ALA A 406 9.13 5.93 43.58
CA ALA A 406 10.36 5.90 44.37
C ALA A 406 10.23 4.97 45.62
N ASP A 407 9.01 4.70 46.05
CA ASP A 407 8.70 3.87 47.21
C ASP A 407 8.86 2.36 46.96
N ASP A 408 8.79 1.88 45.72
CA ASP A 408 9.01 0.46 45.36
C ASP A 408 10.48 0.06 45.22
N ALA A 409 11.41 1.04 45.22
CA ALA A 409 12.84 0.80 45.08
C ALA A 409 13.53 0.44 46.43
N GLU A 410 12.88 0.71 47.56
CA GLU A 410 13.42 0.39 48.90
C GLU A 410 12.95 -0.98 49.47
N SER A 411 12.05 -1.69 48.74
CA SER A 411 11.47 -2.95 49.23
C SER A 411 12.01 -4.22 48.55
N LYS A 412 13.09 -4.13 47.77
CA LYS A 412 13.74 -5.31 47.15
C LYS A 412 15.21 -5.45 47.59
#